data_26ba6d24cbab9d0552440bac709336e1
#
_entry.id   26ba6d24cbab9d0552440bac709336e1
#
_cell.length_a   1.000
_cell.length_b   1.000
_cell.length_c   1.000
_cell.angle_alpha   90.00
_cell.angle_beta   90.00
_cell.angle_gamma   90.00
#
_symmetry.space_group_name_H-M   'P 1'
#
loop_
_entity.id
_entity.type
_entity.pdbx_description
1 polymer ?
#
loop_
_entity_poly.entity_id
_entity_poly.type
_entity_poly.pdbx_seq_one_letter_code
_entity_poly.pdbx_strand_id
1 'polypeptide(L)'
;MTITSDITVYRADWVLPVAAPVWLDGGVAVGPDGRILAVGPAPRLVADHPGAALVDCGRSILMPGFVNCHSHLEYTTFRGILDDAEFGDWIINLVDVKASLTPEEYLVSARLGAIEAASSGVTTIADTSYGGAALEAAGSSG
;
A
#
# COMPACT_ATOMS: atom_id res chain seq x y z
N MET A 1 15.32 -33.87 -11.71
CA MET A 1 14.66 -32.65 -12.19
C MET A 1 13.98 -32.02 -10.97
N THR A 2 14.65 -31.06 -10.33
CA THR A 2 14.12 -30.44 -9.12
C THR A 2 13.04 -29.46 -9.58
N ILE A 3 11.77 -29.75 -9.28
CA ILE A 3 10.69 -28.78 -9.49
C ILE A 3 10.89 -27.72 -8.42
N THR A 4 11.52 -26.61 -8.77
CA THR A 4 11.48 -25.42 -7.93
C THR A 4 10.04 -24.94 -7.95
N SER A 5 9.38 -25.02 -6.82
CA SER A 5 8.05 -24.42 -6.64
C SER A 5 8.22 -22.90 -6.74
N ASP A 6 7.46 -22.26 -7.64
CA ASP A 6 7.43 -20.79 -7.74
C ASP A 6 6.62 -20.16 -6.59
N ILE A 7 6.36 -20.91 -5.53
CA ILE A 7 5.67 -20.47 -4.32
C ILE A 7 6.70 -19.89 -3.36
N THR A 8 6.35 -18.79 -2.72
CA THR A 8 7.12 -18.19 -1.62
C THR A 8 6.31 -18.25 -0.34
N VAL A 9 6.91 -18.75 0.74
CA VAL A 9 6.36 -18.69 2.09
C VAL A 9 7.07 -17.56 2.86
N TYR A 10 6.31 -16.55 3.21
CA TYR A 10 6.75 -15.47 4.11
C TYR A 10 6.43 -15.89 5.54
N ARG A 11 7.42 -15.90 6.44
CA ARG A 11 7.29 -16.21 7.86
C ARG A 11 7.55 -14.98 8.69
N ALA A 12 6.79 -14.79 9.79
CA ALA A 12 7.02 -13.73 10.77
C ALA A 12 6.63 -14.21 12.18
N ASP A 13 7.16 -13.56 13.22
CA ASP A 13 6.78 -13.86 14.59
C ASP A 13 5.26 -13.71 14.79
N TRP A 14 4.64 -12.76 14.09
CA TRP A 14 3.18 -12.55 14.12
C TRP A 14 2.63 -12.39 12.70
N VAL A 15 1.54 -13.11 12.42
CA VAL A 15 0.71 -12.84 11.23
C VAL A 15 -0.66 -12.40 11.68
N LEU A 16 -1.08 -11.21 11.19
CA LEU A 16 -2.35 -10.59 11.51
C LEU A 16 -3.26 -10.62 10.27
N PRO A 17 -4.13 -11.66 10.11
CA PRO A 17 -4.98 -11.78 8.93
C PRO A 17 -6.15 -10.79 8.89
N VAL A 18 -6.42 -10.08 9.99
CA VAL A 18 -7.55 -9.17 10.22
C VAL A 18 -8.89 -9.91 10.31
N ALA A 19 -9.19 -10.79 9.35
CA ALA A 19 -10.44 -11.58 9.31
C ALA A 19 -10.40 -12.89 10.13
N ALA A 20 -9.27 -13.16 10.80
CA ALA A 20 -9.04 -14.36 11.62
C ALA A 20 -8.14 -14.01 12.81
N PRO A 21 -8.06 -14.88 13.84
CA PRO A 21 -7.12 -14.68 14.95
C PRO A 21 -5.67 -14.57 14.50
N VAL A 22 -4.86 -13.87 15.30
CA VAL A 22 -3.42 -13.73 15.09
C VAL A 22 -2.73 -15.08 15.17
N TRP A 23 -1.82 -15.34 14.24
CA TRP A 23 -0.93 -16.48 14.30
C TRP A 23 0.42 -16.07 14.88
N LEU A 24 0.84 -16.78 15.93
CA LEU A 24 2.23 -16.75 16.42
C LEU A 24 3.04 -17.72 15.58
N ASP A 25 4.28 -17.34 15.21
CA ASP A 25 5.10 -18.11 14.25
C ASP A 25 4.29 -18.42 13.00
N GLY A 26 3.68 -17.37 12.47
CA GLY A 26 2.76 -17.46 11.35
C GLY A 26 3.47 -17.30 10.01
N GLY A 27 2.73 -17.60 8.95
CA GLY A 27 3.21 -17.42 7.59
C GLY A 27 2.08 -17.15 6.60
N VAL A 28 2.51 -16.71 5.42
CA VAL A 28 1.68 -16.50 4.23
C VAL A 28 2.36 -17.19 3.06
N ALA A 29 1.68 -18.13 2.41
CA ALA A 29 2.13 -18.74 1.17
C ALA A 29 1.58 -17.94 -0.02
N VAL A 30 2.47 -17.52 -0.92
CA VAL A 30 2.15 -16.70 -2.09
C VAL A 30 2.54 -17.45 -3.35
N GLY A 31 1.63 -17.54 -4.30
CA GLY A 31 1.85 -18.18 -5.60
C GLY A 31 2.64 -17.28 -6.57
N PRO A 32 3.01 -17.85 -7.74
CA PRO A 32 3.78 -17.14 -8.77
C PRO A 32 3.02 -15.94 -9.39
N ASP A 33 1.71 -15.93 -9.25
CA ASP A 33 0.84 -14.84 -9.70
C ASP A 33 0.64 -13.74 -8.65
N GLY A 34 1.38 -13.81 -7.53
CA GLY A 34 1.29 -12.87 -6.41
C GLY A 34 0.08 -13.09 -5.51
N ARG A 35 -0.73 -14.14 -5.74
CA ARG A 35 -1.92 -14.42 -4.92
C ARG A 35 -1.57 -15.19 -3.66
N ILE A 36 -2.25 -14.84 -2.58
CA ILE A 36 -2.17 -15.58 -1.32
C ILE A 36 -2.87 -16.95 -1.52
N LEU A 37 -2.12 -18.03 -1.31
CA LEU A 37 -2.62 -19.39 -1.36
C LEU A 37 -3.11 -19.87 0.00
N ALA A 38 -2.40 -19.53 1.06
CA ALA A 38 -2.74 -19.92 2.42
C ALA A 38 -2.13 -18.99 3.45
N VAL A 39 -2.78 -18.89 4.61
CA VAL A 39 -2.29 -18.19 5.82
C VAL A 39 -2.45 -19.13 6.99
N GLY A 40 -1.42 -19.24 7.85
CA GLY A 40 -1.47 -20.14 9.01
C GLY A 40 -0.12 -20.28 9.71
N PRO A 41 0.06 -21.34 10.51
CA PRO A 41 1.35 -21.62 11.14
C PRO A 41 2.44 -21.85 10.09
N ALA A 42 3.57 -21.13 10.20
CA ALA A 42 4.64 -21.21 9.21
C ALA A 42 5.21 -22.64 9.03
N PRO A 43 5.42 -23.44 10.09
CA PRO A 43 5.90 -24.81 9.90
C PRO A 43 4.98 -25.68 9.05
N ARG A 44 3.66 -25.46 9.16
CA ARG A 44 2.67 -26.19 8.35
C ARG A 44 2.73 -25.77 6.88
N LEU A 45 2.80 -24.47 6.63
CA LEU A 45 2.88 -23.95 5.25
C LEU A 45 4.13 -24.45 4.53
N VAL A 46 5.26 -24.49 5.23
CA VAL A 46 6.51 -25.05 4.69
C VAL A 46 6.37 -26.54 4.36
N ALA A 47 5.69 -27.31 5.22
CA ALA A 47 5.44 -28.74 4.99
C ALA A 47 4.46 -28.97 3.83
N ASP A 48 3.42 -28.13 3.71
CA ASP A 48 2.40 -28.24 2.67
C ASP A 48 2.92 -27.80 1.29
N HIS A 49 4.00 -27.00 1.25
CA HIS A 49 4.62 -26.50 0.01
C HIS A 49 6.11 -26.89 -0.08
N PRO A 50 6.43 -28.17 -0.28
CA PRO A 50 7.81 -28.63 -0.37
C PRO A 50 8.51 -28.00 -1.58
N GLY A 51 9.65 -27.38 -1.35
CA GLY A 51 10.43 -26.65 -2.36
C GLY A 51 10.05 -25.19 -2.55
N ALA A 52 9.10 -24.65 -1.77
CA ALA A 52 8.83 -23.22 -1.74
C ALA A 52 10.04 -22.44 -1.20
N ALA A 53 10.26 -21.25 -1.75
CA ALA A 53 11.22 -20.31 -1.17
C ALA A 53 10.71 -19.84 0.20
N LEU A 54 11.60 -19.79 1.20
CA LEU A 54 11.28 -19.26 2.53
C LEU A 54 11.90 -17.89 2.70
N VAL A 55 11.06 -16.89 2.99
CA VAL A 55 11.47 -15.56 3.40
C VAL A 55 11.12 -15.37 4.87
N ASP A 56 12.15 -15.37 5.71
CA ASP A 56 11.99 -15.13 7.15
C ASP A 56 12.09 -13.61 7.42
N CYS A 57 10.94 -13.03 7.80
CA CYS A 57 10.84 -11.61 8.16
C CYS A 57 11.25 -11.36 9.63
N GLY A 58 11.60 -12.40 10.37
CA GLY A 58 12.08 -12.32 11.74
C GLY A 58 11.03 -11.72 12.70
N ARG A 59 11.51 -10.87 13.62
CA ARG A 59 10.68 -10.24 14.64
C ARG A 59 9.82 -9.11 14.05
N SER A 60 8.81 -9.48 13.30
CA SER A 60 7.92 -8.57 12.59
C SER A 60 6.46 -9.01 12.68
N ILE A 61 5.57 -8.10 12.26
CA ILE A 61 4.15 -8.38 12.05
C ILE A 61 3.91 -8.39 10.55
N LEU A 62 3.49 -9.52 10.01
CA LEU A 62 3.01 -9.63 8.63
C LEU A 62 1.50 -9.43 8.60
N MET A 63 1.02 -8.46 7.84
CA MET A 63 -0.38 -8.07 7.78
C MET A 63 -0.73 -7.55 6.38
N PRO A 64 -2.03 -7.48 5.99
CA PRO A 64 -2.45 -6.80 4.78
C PRO A 64 -2.00 -5.33 4.79
N GLY A 65 -1.72 -4.79 3.60
CA GLY A 65 -1.47 -3.38 3.45
C GLY A 65 -2.68 -2.53 3.88
N PHE A 66 -2.43 -1.30 4.29
CA PHE A 66 -3.50 -0.39 4.71
C PHE A 66 -4.36 0.05 3.54
N VAL A 67 -5.65 0.25 3.84
CA VAL A 67 -6.62 0.86 2.92
C VAL A 67 -6.86 2.29 3.36
N ASN A 68 -6.48 3.25 2.53
CA ASN A 68 -6.81 4.66 2.73
C ASN A 68 -8.13 4.96 2.03
N CYS A 69 -9.19 5.18 2.81
CA CYS A 69 -10.53 5.41 2.30
C CYS A 69 -10.83 6.86 1.90
N HIS A 70 -9.88 7.79 2.07
CA HIS A 70 -10.02 9.19 1.69
C HIS A 70 -8.67 9.81 1.41
N SER A 71 -8.44 10.24 0.18
CA SER A 71 -7.20 10.86 -0.25
C SER A 71 -7.44 11.92 -1.33
N HIS A 72 -6.50 12.82 -1.45
CA HIS A 72 -6.35 13.80 -2.51
C HIS A 72 -4.88 13.82 -2.94
N LEU A 73 -4.42 12.79 -3.63
CA LEU A 73 -3.01 12.64 -4.03
C LEU A 73 -2.49 13.85 -4.80
N GLU A 74 -3.35 14.47 -5.61
CA GLU A 74 -3.00 15.64 -6.41
C GLU A 74 -2.71 16.90 -5.58
N TYR A 75 -3.02 16.90 -4.25
CA TYR A 75 -2.79 18.05 -3.37
C TYR A 75 -1.54 17.92 -2.51
N THR A 76 -0.73 16.89 -2.74
CA THR A 76 0.46 16.61 -1.93
C THR A 76 1.45 17.80 -1.92
N THR A 77 1.58 18.54 -3.03
CA THR A 77 2.44 19.73 -3.11
C THR A 77 1.92 20.93 -2.34
N PHE A 78 0.66 20.92 -1.88
CA PHE A 78 0.09 22.03 -1.10
C PHE A 78 0.40 21.93 0.39
N ARG A 79 1.10 20.90 0.81
CA ARG A 79 1.52 20.73 2.20
C ARG A 79 2.33 21.94 2.68
N GLY A 80 1.90 22.54 3.78
CA GLY A 80 2.56 23.69 4.39
C GLY A 80 2.29 25.04 3.71
N ILE A 81 1.47 25.09 2.64
CA ILE A 81 1.15 26.35 1.95
C ILE A 81 -0.01 27.09 2.65
N LEU A 82 -0.95 26.34 3.20
CA LEU A 82 -2.21 26.87 3.76
C LEU A 82 -2.34 26.56 5.26
N ASP A 83 -1.23 26.48 5.97
CA ASP A 83 -1.21 26.25 7.41
C ASP A 83 -1.79 27.48 8.16
N ASP A 84 -2.36 27.22 9.34
CA ASP A 84 -2.91 28.23 10.25
C ASP A 84 -4.15 29.00 9.76
N ALA A 85 -4.82 28.52 8.68
CA ALA A 85 -6.07 29.11 8.21
C ALA A 85 -7.30 28.42 8.86
N GLU A 86 -8.33 29.18 9.18
CA GLU A 86 -9.64 28.63 9.51
C GLU A 86 -10.21 27.87 8.32
N PHE A 87 -11.00 26.82 8.56
CA PHE A 87 -11.43 25.88 7.50
C PHE A 87 -12.11 26.57 6.30
N GLY A 88 -12.92 27.61 6.54
CA GLY A 88 -13.60 28.36 5.48
C GLY A 88 -12.61 29.10 4.58
N ASP A 89 -11.67 29.80 5.18
CA ASP A 89 -10.61 30.53 4.47
C ASP A 89 -9.63 29.56 3.78
N TRP A 90 -9.34 28.44 4.43
CA TRP A 90 -8.51 27.38 3.86
C TRP A 90 -9.09 26.85 2.54
N ILE A 91 -10.41 26.56 2.50
CA ILE A 91 -11.09 26.08 1.28
C ILE A 91 -11.02 27.11 0.16
N ILE A 92 -11.25 28.41 0.46
CA ILE A 92 -11.19 29.49 -0.54
C ILE A 92 -9.77 29.60 -1.10
N ASN A 93 -8.79 29.66 -0.23
CA ASN A 93 -7.38 29.76 -0.62
C ASN A 93 -6.93 28.51 -1.41
N LEU A 94 -7.42 27.32 -1.06
CA LEU A 94 -7.13 26.10 -1.79
C LEU A 94 -7.62 26.15 -3.23
N VAL A 95 -8.79 26.74 -3.49
CA VAL A 95 -9.32 26.90 -4.85
C VAL A 95 -8.39 27.78 -5.69
N ASP A 96 -7.88 28.87 -5.13
CA ASP A 96 -6.97 29.78 -5.84
C ASP A 96 -5.62 29.11 -6.11
N VAL A 97 -5.05 28.39 -5.13
CA VAL A 97 -3.79 27.64 -5.32
C VAL A 97 -3.97 26.55 -6.38
N LYS A 98 -5.08 25.83 -6.34
CA LYS A 98 -5.40 24.79 -7.35
C LYS A 98 -5.43 25.35 -8.77
N ALA A 99 -5.99 26.54 -8.95
CA ALA A 99 -6.08 27.19 -10.27
C ALA A 99 -4.71 27.58 -10.86
N SER A 100 -3.66 27.62 -10.05
CA SER A 100 -2.31 27.98 -10.49
C SER A 100 -1.49 26.82 -11.06
N LEU A 101 -1.90 25.58 -10.84
CA LEU A 101 -1.16 24.40 -11.28
C LEU A 101 -1.56 23.95 -12.70
N THR A 102 -0.56 23.51 -13.43
CA THR A 102 -0.75 22.80 -14.72
C THR A 102 -1.15 21.33 -14.49
N PRO A 103 -1.73 20.65 -15.49
CA PRO A 103 -2.01 19.22 -15.42
C PRO A 103 -0.77 18.36 -15.10
N GLU A 104 0.39 18.74 -15.64
CA GLU A 104 1.66 18.06 -15.40
C GLU A 104 2.11 18.20 -13.95
N GLU A 105 1.95 19.38 -13.34
CA GLU A 105 2.27 19.61 -11.94
C GLU A 105 1.34 18.82 -11.01
N TYR A 106 0.05 18.73 -11.35
CA TYR A 106 -0.88 17.83 -10.65
C TYR A 106 -0.44 16.38 -10.70
N LEU A 107 0.02 15.91 -11.86
CA LEU A 107 0.50 14.54 -12.00
C LEU A 107 1.76 14.28 -11.15
N VAL A 108 2.70 15.21 -11.13
CA VAL A 108 3.91 15.13 -10.28
C VAL A 108 3.52 15.09 -8.79
N SER A 109 2.59 15.96 -8.38
CA SER A 109 2.05 15.99 -7.03
C SER A 109 1.41 14.66 -6.64
N ALA A 110 0.55 14.11 -7.53
CA ALA A 110 -0.12 12.85 -7.30
C ALA A 110 0.86 11.66 -7.21
N ARG A 111 1.90 11.65 -8.06
CA ARG A 111 2.97 10.62 -7.99
C ARG A 111 3.73 10.66 -6.67
N LEU A 112 4.06 11.85 -6.18
CA LEU A 112 4.68 12.01 -4.86
C LEU A 112 3.77 11.45 -3.77
N GLY A 113 2.49 11.78 -3.78
CA GLY A 113 1.51 11.29 -2.82
C GLY A 113 1.34 9.76 -2.87
N ALA A 114 1.34 9.17 -4.06
CA ALA A 114 1.28 7.72 -4.25
C ALA A 114 2.53 7.02 -3.68
N ILE A 115 3.72 7.57 -3.92
CA ILE A 115 4.98 7.04 -3.37
C ILE A 115 4.97 7.13 -1.84
N GLU A 116 4.54 8.25 -1.27
CA GLU A 116 4.46 8.41 0.19
C GLU A 116 3.44 7.44 0.80
N ALA A 117 2.28 7.26 0.17
CA ALA A 117 1.27 6.31 0.60
C ALA A 117 1.83 4.87 0.59
N ALA A 118 2.45 4.45 -0.51
CA ALA A 118 3.08 3.12 -0.62
C ALA A 118 4.19 2.93 0.41
N SER A 119 5.04 3.94 0.61
CA SER A 119 6.13 3.92 1.62
C SER A 119 5.60 3.81 3.06
N SER A 120 4.36 4.24 3.29
CA SER A 120 3.66 4.15 4.57
C SER A 120 2.87 2.83 4.74
N GLY A 121 2.98 1.91 3.78
CA GLY A 121 2.28 0.62 3.80
C GLY A 121 0.83 0.66 3.30
N VAL A 122 0.41 1.74 2.66
CA VAL A 122 -0.90 1.84 2.02
C VAL A 122 -0.84 1.16 0.65
N THR A 123 -1.68 0.15 0.43
CA THR A 123 -1.74 -0.62 -0.82
C THR A 123 -3.05 -0.42 -1.59
N THR A 124 -3.99 0.28 -1.00
CA THR A 124 -5.30 0.58 -1.61
C THR A 124 -5.71 1.99 -1.24
N ILE A 125 -6.13 2.78 -2.22
CA ILE A 125 -6.50 4.18 -2.02
C ILE A 125 -7.87 4.43 -2.67
N ALA A 126 -8.77 5.07 -1.92
CA ALA A 126 -9.93 5.76 -2.46
C ALA A 126 -9.58 7.25 -2.57
N ASP A 127 -9.34 7.70 -3.80
CA ASP A 127 -8.96 9.08 -4.06
C ASP A 127 -10.12 9.91 -4.62
N THR A 128 -10.24 11.14 -4.15
CA THR A 128 -11.22 12.11 -4.63
C THR A 128 -10.51 13.17 -5.44
N SER A 129 -10.30 12.88 -6.71
CA SER A 129 -9.63 13.78 -7.67
C SER A 129 -10.57 14.24 -8.77
N TYR A 130 -10.26 15.37 -9.40
CA TYR A 130 -11.05 15.94 -10.49
C TYR A 130 -10.42 15.70 -11.87
N GLY A 131 -9.10 15.57 -11.95
CA GLY A 131 -8.35 15.60 -13.21
C GLY A 131 -7.84 14.25 -13.71
N GLY A 132 -8.07 13.15 -12.97
CA GLY A 132 -7.54 11.84 -13.31
C GLY A 132 -6.04 11.63 -13.02
N ALA A 133 -5.33 12.66 -12.55
CA ALA A 133 -3.92 12.58 -12.22
C ALA A 133 -3.63 11.52 -11.14
N ALA A 134 -4.50 11.38 -10.15
CA ALA A 134 -4.38 10.35 -9.12
C ALA A 134 -4.48 8.93 -9.69
N LEU A 135 -5.39 8.69 -10.64
CA LEU A 135 -5.52 7.38 -11.30
C LEU A 135 -4.28 7.04 -12.12
N GLU A 136 -3.76 7.99 -12.89
CA GLU A 136 -2.52 7.80 -13.67
C GLU A 136 -1.32 7.56 -12.74
N ALA A 137 -1.20 8.34 -11.66
CA ALA A 137 -0.14 8.17 -10.68
C ALA A 137 -0.18 6.79 -10.02
N ALA A 138 -1.35 6.35 -9.56
CA ALA A 138 -1.53 5.03 -8.96
C ALA A 138 -1.20 3.89 -9.92
N GLY A 139 -1.63 3.98 -11.19
CA GLY A 139 -1.35 2.98 -12.22
C GLY A 139 0.13 2.88 -12.61
N SER A 140 0.93 3.91 -12.37
CA SER A 140 2.37 3.94 -12.65
C SER A 140 3.24 3.56 -11.44
N SER A 141 2.66 3.38 -10.27
CA SER A 141 3.35 3.16 -8.99
C SER A 141 3.30 1.71 -8.50
N GLY A 142 2.56 0.83 -9.17
CA GLY A 142 2.38 -0.59 -8.81
C GLY A 142 2.73 -1.56 -9.91
#